data_5aa44b958ae735cf09edb69f9abf1dbf
#
_entry.id   5aa44b958ae735cf09edb69f9abf1dbf
#
_cell.length_a   1.000
_cell.length_b   1.000
_cell.length_c   1.000
_cell.angle_alpha   90.00
_cell.angle_beta   90.00
_cell.angle_gamma   90.00
#
_symmetry.space_group_name_H-M   'P 1'
#
loop_
_entity.id
_entity.type
_entity.pdbx_description
1 polymer ?
#
loop_
_entity_poly.entity_id
_entity_poly.type
_entity_poly.pdbx_seq_one_letter_code
_entity_poly.pdbx_strand_id
1 'polypeptide(L)'
;GMALGIFIGEWKFLTPTGATFSIGSAAGTLLVGLIFGRIGRMGRFVTAMPFTATAVLSEFGLLVFLAQAGTKAGGEIAHAFTGGDWWRIFVTGFVVTTIVGLGIYASMRWIVKMGGTRLSGLIGGAQTQPAILAFANERTGADPRVALGYAMVYPVAMIVKIFIAQVLGGL
;
A
#
# COMPACT_ATOMS: atom_id res chain seq x y z
N GLY A 1 4.65 18.90 -0.12
CA GLY A 1 3.89 17.67 -0.47
C GLY A 1 3.48 16.88 0.76
N MET A 2 4.43 16.40 1.57
CA MET A 2 4.12 15.56 2.74
C MET A 2 3.17 16.21 3.74
N ALA A 3 3.44 17.44 4.18
CA ALA A 3 2.57 18.15 5.14
C ALA A 3 1.13 18.32 4.62
N LEU A 4 0.97 18.69 3.35
CA LEU A 4 -0.35 18.77 2.70
C LEU A 4 -1.03 17.41 2.65
N GLY A 5 -0.28 16.35 2.37
CA GLY A 5 -0.81 14.99 2.32
C GLY A 5 -1.29 14.49 3.69
N ILE A 6 -0.53 14.76 4.75
CA ILE A 6 -0.93 14.43 6.13
C ILE A 6 -2.20 15.22 6.49
N PHE A 7 -2.21 16.52 6.23
CA PHE A 7 -3.36 17.38 6.54
C PHE A 7 -4.65 16.88 5.84
N ILE A 8 -4.56 16.57 4.55
CA ILE A 8 -5.70 16.03 3.78
C ILE A 8 -6.09 14.63 4.27
N GLY A 9 -5.10 13.80 4.61
CA GLY A 9 -5.33 12.44 5.07
C GLY A 9 -6.01 12.35 6.45
N GLU A 10 -5.70 13.27 7.34
CA GLU A 10 -6.28 13.34 8.68
C GLU A 10 -7.59 14.14 8.75
N TRP A 11 -7.99 14.74 7.65
CA TRP A 11 -9.27 15.44 7.59
C TRP A 11 -10.41 14.46 7.84
N LYS A 12 -11.18 14.71 8.88
CA LYS A 12 -12.31 13.88 9.29
C LYS A 12 -13.58 14.36 8.60
N PHE A 13 -14.13 13.48 7.78
CA PHE A 13 -15.45 13.70 7.19
C PHE A 13 -16.51 13.05 8.07
N LEU A 14 -17.54 13.81 8.45
CA LEU A 14 -18.68 13.27 9.16
C LEU A 14 -19.59 12.57 8.14
N THR A 15 -19.81 11.28 8.32
CA THR A 15 -20.81 10.57 7.50
C THR A 15 -22.21 10.79 8.07
N PRO A 16 -23.27 10.70 7.24
CA PRO A 16 -24.66 10.83 7.69
C PRO A 16 -25.05 9.83 8.80
N THR A 17 -24.28 8.77 8.97
CA THR A 17 -24.45 7.73 9.99
C THR A 17 -23.78 8.07 11.32
N GLY A 18 -23.16 9.26 11.46
CA GLY A 18 -22.45 9.67 12.68
C GLY A 18 -21.04 9.11 12.84
N ALA A 19 -20.58 8.27 11.92
CA ALA A 19 -19.20 7.77 11.92
C ALA A 19 -18.24 8.81 11.30
N THR A 20 -17.06 8.97 11.89
CA THR A 20 -16.02 9.85 11.33
C THR A 20 -15.14 9.05 10.35
N PHE A 21 -15.11 9.46 9.08
CA PHE A 21 -14.26 8.90 8.06
C PHE A 21 -13.01 9.76 7.85
N SER A 22 -11.84 9.14 7.81
CA SER A 22 -10.59 9.79 7.37
C SER A 22 -9.86 8.88 6.39
N ILE A 23 -9.25 9.48 5.35
CA ILE A 23 -8.49 8.73 4.34
C ILE A 23 -7.20 8.13 4.94
N GLY A 24 -6.72 8.70 6.04
CA GLY A 24 -5.47 8.35 6.68
C GLY A 24 -4.27 9.09 6.10
N SER A 25 -3.30 9.41 6.96
CA SER A 25 -2.10 10.20 6.58
C SER A 25 -1.29 9.55 5.46
N ALA A 26 -1.19 8.23 5.44
CA ALA A 26 -0.46 7.50 4.41
C ALA A 26 -1.13 7.60 3.03
N ALA A 27 -2.47 7.45 2.95
CA ALA A 27 -3.18 7.59 1.68
C ALA A 27 -3.23 9.05 1.21
N GLY A 28 -3.36 10.00 2.14
CA GLY A 28 -3.32 11.43 1.83
C GLY A 28 -1.97 11.86 1.23
N THR A 29 -0.86 11.43 1.83
CA THR A 29 0.50 11.72 1.31
C THR A 29 0.74 11.08 -0.05
N LEU A 30 0.24 9.87 -0.28
CA LEU A 30 0.32 9.19 -1.55
C LEU A 30 -0.45 9.93 -2.66
N LEU A 31 -1.70 10.35 -2.38
CA LEU A 31 -2.52 11.09 -3.33
C LEU A 31 -1.88 12.43 -3.72
N VAL A 32 -1.40 13.20 -2.74
CA VAL A 32 -0.70 14.46 -3.00
C VAL A 32 0.60 14.23 -3.78
N GLY A 33 1.35 13.18 -3.46
CA GLY A 33 2.55 12.79 -4.19
C GLY A 33 2.27 12.45 -5.65
N LEU A 34 1.20 11.70 -5.92
CA LEU A 34 0.78 11.38 -7.29
C LEU A 34 0.35 12.62 -8.08
N ILE A 35 -0.41 13.53 -7.45
CA ILE A 35 -0.82 14.78 -8.07
C ILE A 35 0.39 15.64 -8.42
N PHE A 36 1.32 15.83 -7.49
CA PHE A 36 2.54 16.61 -7.72
C PHE A 36 3.46 15.98 -8.75
N GLY A 37 3.58 14.64 -8.73
CA GLY A 37 4.34 13.89 -9.73
C GLY A 37 3.74 14.04 -11.14
N ARG A 38 2.41 14.04 -11.25
CA ARG A 38 1.72 14.26 -12.54
C ARG A 38 1.87 15.70 -13.07
N ILE A 39 1.81 16.69 -12.18
CA ILE A 39 1.96 18.11 -12.57
C ILE A 39 3.40 18.40 -13.01
N GLY A 40 4.39 17.75 -12.38
CA GLY A 40 5.81 17.84 -12.71
C GLY A 40 6.44 19.21 -12.47
N ARG A 41 5.71 20.31 -12.69
CA ARG A 41 6.18 21.68 -12.48
C ARG A 41 5.01 22.60 -12.18
N MET A 42 5.11 23.37 -11.13
CA MET A 42 4.11 24.35 -10.72
C MET A 42 4.75 25.76 -10.69
N GLY A 43 4.64 26.48 -11.79
CA GLY A 43 5.27 27.78 -11.96
C GLY A 43 6.80 27.70 -11.89
N ARG A 44 7.41 28.35 -10.90
CA ARG A 44 8.86 28.33 -10.64
C ARG A 44 9.34 27.10 -9.88
N PHE A 45 8.45 26.32 -9.28
CA PHE A 45 8.79 25.15 -8.48
C PHE A 45 8.74 23.88 -9.35
N VAL A 46 9.84 23.13 -9.35
CA VAL A 46 9.91 21.79 -9.95
C VAL A 46 9.43 20.80 -8.90
N THR A 47 8.32 20.14 -9.16
CA THR A 47 7.74 19.12 -8.24
C THR A 47 8.22 17.72 -8.58
N ALA A 48 8.75 17.52 -9.78
CA ALA A 48 9.36 16.25 -10.19
C ALA A 48 10.80 16.16 -9.66
N MET A 49 11.12 15.05 -9.00
CA MET A 49 12.48 14.75 -8.56
C MET A 49 13.25 14.01 -9.67
N PRO A 50 14.60 14.17 -9.74
CA PRO A 50 15.44 13.30 -10.58
C PRO A 50 15.24 11.83 -10.24
N PHE A 51 15.30 10.97 -11.24
CA PHE A 51 15.07 9.52 -11.09
C PHE A 51 15.95 8.90 -9.99
N THR A 52 17.24 9.27 -9.94
CA THR A 52 18.18 8.77 -8.93
C THR A 52 17.76 9.15 -7.50
N ALA A 53 17.35 10.41 -7.28
CA ALA A 53 16.90 10.86 -5.97
C ALA A 53 15.60 10.15 -5.55
N THR A 54 14.68 9.96 -6.50
CA THR A 54 13.43 9.23 -6.26
C THR A 54 13.70 7.77 -5.90
N ALA A 55 14.63 7.10 -6.58
CA ALA A 55 15.00 5.72 -6.30
C ALA A 55 15.57 5.56 -4.88
N VAL A 56 16.55 6.39 -4.51
CA VAL A 56 17.17 6.35 -3.16
C VAL A 56 16.15 6.65 -2.06
N LEU A 57 15.33 7.68 -2.25
CA LEU A 57 14.29 8.03 -1.25
C LEU A 57 13.21 6.96 -1.13
N SER A 58 12.85 6.31 -2.23
CA SER A 58 11.89 5.20 -2.25
C SER A 58 12.43 4.00 -1.48
N GLU A 59 13.68 3.63 -1.71
CA GLU A 59 14.35 2.53 -1.01
C GLU A 59 14.47 2.83 0.50
N PHE A 60 14.95 4.01 0.85
CA PHE A 60 15.04 4.45 2.24
C PHE A 60 13.65 4.46 2.91
N GLY A 61 12.63 5.02 2.26
CA GLY A 61 11.27 5.03 2.76
C GLY A 61 10.70 3.63 2.98
N LEU A 62 11.01 2.70 2.06
CA LEU A 62 10.61 1.30 2.19
C LEU A 62 11.28 0.63 3.40
N LEU A 63 12.57 0.83 3.61
CA LEU A 63 13.30 0.27 4.75
C LEU A 63 12.75 0.79 6.08
N VAL A 64 12.51 2.11 6.19
CA VAL A 64 11.93 2.73 7.39
C VAL A 64 10.52 2.19 7.65
N PHE A 65 9.70 2.07 6.60
CA PHE A 65 8.36 1.51 6.71
C PHE A 65 8.39 0.06 7.21
N LEU A 66 9.26 -0.78 6.63
CA LEU A 66 9.38 -2.18 7.05
C LEU A 66 9.90 -2.31 8.49
N ALA A 67 10.84 -1.47 8.90
CA ALA A 67 11.34 -1.43 10.27
C ALA A 67 10.23 -1.05 11.26
N GLN A 68 9.45 -0.01 10.95
CA GLN A 68 8.32 0.42 11.77
C GLN A 68 7.22 -0.65 11.85
N ALA A 69 6.86 -1.24 10.72
CA ALA A 69 5.85 -2.29 10.67
C ALA A 69 6.29 -3.52 11.46
N GLY A 70 7.56 -3.91 11.33
CA GLY A 70 8.14 -5.03 12.06
C GLY A 70 8.19 -4.80 13.57
N THR A 71 8.58 -3.62 14.02
CA THR A 71 8.60 -3.26 15.45
C THR A 71 7.19 -3.26 16.05
N LYS A 72 6.24 -2.69 15.34
CA LYS A 72 4.84 -2.67 15.78
C LYS A 72 4.26 -4.07 15.86
N ALA A 73 4.42 -4.87 14.80
CA ALA A 73 3.97 -6.26 14.78
C ALA A 73 4.64 -7.11 15.86
N GLY A 74 5.94 -6.91 16.10
CA GLY A 74 6.68 -7.62 17.15
C GLY A 74 6.17 -7.30 18.56
N GLY A 75 5.76 -6.05 18.83
CA GLY A 75 5.13 -5.67 20.09
C GLY A 75 3.78 -6.35 20.34
N GLU A 76 2.98 -6.53 19.30
CA GLU A 76 1.63 -7.14 19.40
C GLU A 76 1.68 -8.68 19.44
N ILE A 77 2.77 -9.28 18.96
CA ILE A 77 2.90 -10.76 18.87
C ILE A 77 2.77 -11.43 20.24
N ALA A 78 3.38 -10.86 21.27
CA ALA A 78 3.33 -11.41 22.63
C ALA A 78 1.88 -11.45 23.15
N HIS A 79 1.12 -10.39 22.92
CA HIS A 79 -0.29 -10.32 23.30
C HIS A 79 -1.16 -11.31 22.52
N ALA A 80 -0.90 -11.49 21.23
CA ALA A 80 -1.63 -12.45 20.39
C ALA A 80 -1.42 -13.89 20.88
N PHE A 81 -0.19 -14.25 21.25
CA PHE A 81 0.12 -15.60 21.77
C PHE A 81 -0.49 -15.86 23.15
N THR A 82 -0.49 -14.88 24.05
CA THR A 82 -1.06 -15.03 25.39
C THR A 82 -2.59 -15.02 25.39
N GLY A 83 -3.22 -14.37 24.40
CA GLY A 83 -4.69 -14.30 24.27
C GLY A 83 -5.37 -15.59 23.77
N GLY A 84 -4.62 -16.61 23.33
CA GLY A 84 -5.15 -17.89 22.86
C GLY A 84 -5.80 -17.88 21.48
N ASP A 85 -6.03 -16.72 20.89
CA ASP A 85 -6.68 -16.57 19.57
C ASP A 85 -5.69 -16.53 18.38
N TRP A 86 -4.41 -16.71 18.63
CA TRP A 86 -3.36 -16.63 17.60
C TRP A 86 -3.60 -17.59 16.44
N TRP A 87 -4.11 -18.80 16.71
CA TRP A 87 -4.41 -19.76 15.67
C TRP A 87 -5.53 -19.30 14.73
N ARG A 88 -6.57 -18.70 15.28
CA ARG A 88 -7.69 -18.17 14.50
C ARG A 88 -7.22 -17.01 13.61
N ILE A 89 -6.42 -16.10 14.17
CA ILE A 89 -5.82 -14.97 13.43
C ILE A 89 -4.94 -15.50 12.31
N PHE A 90 -4.08 -16.47 12.60
CA PHE A 90 -3.18 -17.07 11.62
C PHE A 90 -3.95 -17.74 10.47
N VAL A 91 -4.90 -18.63 10.78
CA VAL A 91 -5.69 -19.36 9.77
C VAL A 91 -6.51 -18.39 8.94
N THR A 92 -7.20 -17.44 9.56
CA THR A 92 -8.01 -16.46 8.84
C THR A 92 -7.15 -15.61 7.92
N GLY A 93 -6.02 -15.08 8.42
CA GLY A 93 -5.08 -14.31 7.62
C GLY A 93 -4.51 -15.11 6.44
N PHE A 94 -4.13 -16.37 6.68
CA PHE A 94 -3.62 -17.25 5.64
C PHE A 94 -4.67 -17.53 4.56
N VAL A 95 -5.89 -17.88 4.95
CA VAL A 95 -7.00 -18.16 4.02
C VAL A 95 -7.34 -16.94 3.18
N VAL A 96 -7.55 -15.78 3.82
CA VAL A 96 -7.89 -14.53 3.12
C VAL A 96 -6.78 -14.13 2.16
N THR A 97 -5.53 -14.14 2.60
CA THR A 97 -4.38 -13.77 1.76
C THR A 97 -4.22 -14.71 0.57
N THR A 98 -4.41 -16.02 0.79
CA THR A 98 -4.32 -17.03 -0.26
C THR A 98 -5.43 -16.86 -1.29
N ILE A 99 -6.68 -16.73 -0.85
CA ILE A 99 -7.83 -16.57 -1.75
C ILE A 99 -7.67 -15.29 -2.58
N VAL A 100 -7.37 -14.17 -1.94
CA VAL A 100 -7.20 -12.88 -2.64
C VAL A 100 -5.99 -12.93 -3.57
N GLY A 101 -4.84 -13.44 -3.10
CA GLY A 101 -3.62 -13.53 -3.91
C GLY A 101 -3.78 -14.43 -5.13
N LEU A 102 -4.32 -15.64 -4.95
CA LEU A 102 -4.58 -16.57 -6.04
C LEU A 102 -5.68 -16.07 -6.97
N GLY A 103 -6.72 -15.44 -6.44
CA GLY A 103 -7.80 -14.85 -7.23
C GLY A 103 -7.29 -13.74 -8.15
N ILE A 104 -6.46 -12.83 -7.64
CA ILE A 104 -5.83 -11.78 -8.44
C ILE A 104 -4.88 -12.40 -9.48
N TYR A 105 -4.03 -13.36 -9.05
CA TYR A 105 -3.12 -14.04 -9.95
C TYR A 105 -3.87 -14.72 -11.11
N ALA A 106 -4.87 -15.53 -10.80
CA ALA A 106 -5.66 -16.26 -11.79
C ALA A 106 -6.38 -15.31 -12.75
N SER A 107 -7.06 -14.30 -12.23
CA SER A 107 -7.80 -13.32 -13.04
C SER A 107 -6.87 -12.56 -13.99
N MET A 108 -5.75 -12.04 -13.49
CA MET A 108 -4.83 -11.25 -14.29
C MET A 108 -4.00 -12.10 -15.26
N ARG A 109 -3.67 -13.35 -14.88
CA ARG A 109 -2.90 -14.25 -15.73
C ARG A 109 -3.73 -14.85 -16.85
N TRP A 110 -4.94 -15.30 -16.56
CA TRP A 110 -5.77 -16.05 -17.50
C TRP A 110 -6.75 -15.18 -18.28
N ILE A 111 -7.37 -14.19 -17.62
CA ILE A 111 -8.34 -13.31 -18.28
C ILE A 111 -7.63 -12.16 -18.99
N VAL A 112 -6.77 -11.42 -18.27
CA VAL A 112 -6.08 -10.25 -18.83
C VAL A 112 -4.81 -10.63 -19.59
N LYS A 113 -4.30 -11.86 -19.41
CA LYS A 113 -3.07 -12.40 -20.03
C LYS A 113 -1.82 -11.53 -19.73
N MET A 114 -1.76 -10.99 -18.51
CA MET A 114 -0.68 -10.11 -18.07
C MET A 114 0.64 -10.89 -17.89
N GLY A 115 1.75 -10.28 -18.28
CA GLY A 115 3.10 -10.84 -18.09
C GLY A 115 3.50 -10.90 -16.62
N GLY A 116 4.27 -11.94 -16.24
CA GLY A 116 4.62 -12.24 -14.84
C GLY A 116 5.30 -11.10 -14.10
N THR A 117 6.21 -10.38 -14.74
CA THR A 117 6.94 -9.27 -14.14
C THR A 117 6.03 -8.13 -13.68
N ARG A 118 5.10 -7.70 -14.54
CA ARG A 118 4.12 -6.68 -14.20
C ARG A 118 3.09 -7.19 -13.20
N LEU A 119 2.74 -8.46 -13.31
CA LEU A 119 1.77 -9.13 -12.42
C LEU A 119 2.30 -9.21 -10.99
N SER A 120 3.59 -9.46 -10.78
CA SER A 120 4.18 -9.48 -9.42
C SER A 120 4.04 -8.12 -8.72
N GLY A 121 4.31 -7.03 -9.43
CA GLY A 121 4.07 -5.68 -8.93
C GLY A 121 2.59 -5.42 -8.63
N LEU A 122 1.69 -5.81 -9.53
CA LEU A 122 0.24 -5.64 -9.36
C LEU A 122 -0.27 -6.39 -8.12
N ILE A 123 0.18 -7.62 -7.89
CA ILE A 123 -0.18 -8.39 -6.69
C ILE A 123 0.30 -7.68 -5.43
N GLY A 124 1.56 -7.23 -5.41
CA GLY A 124 2.10 -6.45 -4.30
C GLY A 124 1.29 -5.18 -4.01
N GLY A 125 0.91 -4.46 -5.06
CA GLY A 125 0.08 -3.26 -4.97
C GLY A 125 -1.33 -3.55 -4.46
N ALA A 126 -1.98 -4.58 -4.98
CA ALA A 126 -3.32 -4.98 -4.55
C ALA A 126 -3.35 -5.49 -3.11
N GLN A 127 -2.32 -6.22 -2.70
CA GLN A 127 -2.13 -6.63 -1.30
C GLN A 127 -1.70 -5.49 -0.38
N THR A 128 -1.35 -4.31 -0.95
CA THR A 128 -0.78 -3.17 -0.22
C THR A 128 0.48 -3.56 0.56
N GLN A 129 1.30 -4.41 -0.05
CA GLN A 129 2.45 -5.05 0.61
C GLN A 129 3.77 -4.63 -0.05
N PRO A 130 4.48 -3.64 0.50
CA PRO A 130 5.75 -3.15 -0.04
C PRO A 130 6.87 -4.21 -0.05
N ALA A 131 6.81 -5.19 0.86
CA ALA A 131 7.80 -6.28 0.88
C ALA A 131 7.76 -7.15 -0.39
N ILE A 132 6.56 -7.34 -0.98
CA ILE A 132 6.43 -8.02 -2.27
C ILE A 132 7.09 -7.21 -3.39
N LEU A 133 6.96 -5.88 -3.36
CA LEU A 133 7.64 -5.00 -4.32
C LEU A 133 9.17 -5.12 -4.20
N ALA A 134 9.70 -5.08 -2.97
CA ALA A 134 11.13 -5.24 -2.73
C ALA A 134 11.64 -6.59 -3.25
N PHE A 135 10.98 -7.68 -2.90
CA PHE A 135 11.30 -9.03 -3.36
C PHE A 135 11.26 -9.17 -4.88
N ALA A 136 10.22 -8.62 -5.51
CA ALA A 136 10.07 -8.68 -6.97
C ALA A 136 11.16 -7.86 -7.68
N ASN A 137 11.52 -6.69 -7.15
CA ASN A 137 12.63 -5.88 -7.69
C ASN A 137 13.97 -6.63 -7.60
N GLU A 138 14.26 -7.26 -6.46
CA GLU A 138 15.48 -8.06 -6.29
C GLU A 138 15.56 -9.21 -7.32
N ARG A 139 14.45 -9.92 -7.52
CA ARG A 139 14.38 -11.06 -8.44
C ARG A 139 14.43 -10.68 -9.92
N THR A 140 14.04 -9.47 -10.26
CA THR A 140 13.94 -9.01 -11.66
C THR A 140 15.04 -8.01 -12.04
N GLY A 141 16.00 -7.74 -11.15
CA GLY A 141 17.02 -6.71 -11.38
C GLY A 141 16.39 -5.31 -11.47
N ALA A 142 15.42 -5.02 -10.63
CA ALA A 142 14.68 -3.75 -10.59
C ALA A 142 13.98 -3.38 -11.92
N ASP A 143 13.36 -4.35 -12.57
CA ASP A 143 12.60 -4.12 -13.80
C ASP A 143 11.49 -3.07 -13.58
N PRO A 144 11.46 -1.97 -14.34
CA PRO A 144 10.48 -0.89 -14.16
C PRO A 144 9.02 -1.34 -14.23
N ARG A 145 8.75 -2.46 -14.91
CA ARG A 145 7.40 -3.02 -15.03
C ARG A 145 6.84 -3.52 -13.70
N VAL A 146 7.69 -3.91 -12.76
CA VAL A 146 7.28 -4.29 -11.39
C VAL A 146 6.75 -3.06 -10.66
N ALA A 147 7.54 -1.99 -10.61
CA ALA A 147 7.16 -0.74 -9.97
C ALA A 147 5.91 -0.12 -10.61
N LEU A 148 5.79 -0.19 -11.93
CA LEU A 148 4.61 0.29 -12.66
C LEU A 148 3.37 -0.53 -12.28
N GLY A 149 3.46 -1.86 -12.24
CA GLY A 149 2.36 -2.73 -11.83
C GLY A 149 1.88 -2.42 -10.41
N TYR A 150 2.81 -2.20 -9.50
CA TYR A 150 2.53 -1.83 -8.11
C TYR A 150 1.83 -0.46 -8.02
N ALA A 151 2.41 0.57 -8.64
CA ALA A 151 1.91 1.94 -8.57
C ALA A 151 0.52 2.13 -9.17
N MET A 152 0.15 1.32 -10.15
CA MET A 152 -1.19 1.37 -10.77
C MET A 152 -2.32 0.99 -9.82
N VAL A 153 -2.07 0.08 -8.89
CA VAL A 153 -3.13 -0.54 -8.08
C VAL A 153 -3.05 -0.14 -6.61
N TYR A 154 -1.85 0.07 -6.10
CA TYR A 154 -1.62 0.36 -4.68
C TYR A 154 -2.47 1.52 -4.12
N PRO A 155 -2.58 2.71 -4.78
CA PRO A 155 -3.36 3.81 -4.23
C PRO A 155 -4.83 3.48 -4.06
N VAL A 156 -5.42 2.86 -5.07
CA VAL A 156 -6.83 2.47 -5.07
C VAL A 156 -7.09 1.37 -4.04
N ALA A 157 -6.24 0.34 -4.03
CA ALA A 157 -6.35 -0.76 -3.08
C ALA A 157 -6.24 -0.27 -1.62
N MET A 158 -5.35 0.68 -1.36
CA MET A 158 -5.18 1.27 -0.03
C MET A 158 -6.42 2.03 0.43
N ILE A 159 -6.95 2.91 -0.43
CA ILE A 159 -8.15 3.70 -0.12
C ILE A 159 -9.35 2.78 0.12
N VAL A 160 -9.56 1.80 -0.76
CA VAL A 160 -10.68 0.84 -0.64
C VAL A 160 -10.57 0.03 0.65
N LYS A 161 -9.38 -0.45 1.00
CA LYS A 161 -9.18 -1.21 2.25
C LYS A 161 -9.41 -0.36 3.50
N ILE A 162 -8.95 0.89 3.51
CA ILE A 162 -9.20 1.81 4.62
C ILE A 162 -10.71 2.05 4.77
N PHE A 163 -11.40 2.29 3.66
CA PHE A 163 -12.85 2.49 3.66
C PHE A 163 -13.60 1.27 4.20
N ILE A 164 -13.28 0.07 3.68
CA ILE A 164 -13.90 -1.18 4.15
C ILE A 164 -13.60 -1.41 5.64
N ALA A 165 -12.37 -1.18 6.08
CA ALA A 165 -12.00 -1.35 7.49
C ALA A 165 -12.77 -0.41 8.41
N GLN A 166 -13.01 0.83 7.99
CA GLN A 166 -13.79 1.80 8.77
C GLN A 166 -15.28 1.46 8.79
N VAL A 167 -15.83 0.97 7.69
CA VAL A 167 -17.23 0.50 7.63
C VAL A 167 -17.43 -0.71 8.55
N LEU A 168 -16.52 -1.69 8.50
CA LEU A 168 -16.60 -2.89 9.33
C LEU A 168 -16.31 -2.62 10.82
N GLY A 169 -15.44 -1.65 11.11
CA GLY A 169 -15.11 -1.27 12.48
C GLY A 169 -16.13 -0.31 13.13
N GLY A 170 -17.05 0.26 12.34
CA GLY A 170 -18.14 1.10 12.81
C GLY A 170 -19.47 0.35 12.95
N LEU A 171 -19.49 -0.94 12.58
CA LEU A 171 -20.60 -1.88 12.81
C LEU A 171 -20.38 -2.63 14.11
#